data_5f88452a3fc57e9276999d2e0f416f62
#
_entry.id   5f88452a3fc57e9276999d2e0f416f62
#
_cell.length_a   1.000
_cell.length_b   1.000
_cell.length_c   1.000
_cell.angle_alpha   90.00
_cell.angle_beta   90.00
_cell.angle_gamma   90.00
#
_symmetry.space_group_name_H-M   'P 1'
#
loop_
_entity.id
_entity.type
_entity.pdbx_description
1 polymer ?
#
loop_
_entity_poly.entity_id
_entity_poly.type
_entity_poly.pdbx_seq_one_letter_code
_entity_poly.pdbx_strand_id
1 'polypeptide(L)'
;DISEAAYSAISAGQDTADAVTFVSEANTLAKAGFTDMDTAVDTLTTTLNAYGMETDQVSRVSDKLITTQNLGKTTVNELGSSLGKLIPTAAMYNVSLDELSAAYVTTTKNGIATAESTTYINSMLNELGKSGSKSADILSEKTGKTFSELMDSGYTLSEVLQILQDEADSSGKSMADM
;
A
#
# COMPACT_ATOMS: atom_id res chain seq x y z
N ASP A 1 7.59 -1.58 -25.93
CA ASP A 1 7.95 -0.42 -26.77
C ASP A 1 7.50 0.89 -26.09
N ILE A 2 8.30 1.98 -26.20
CA ILE A 2 8.01 3.29 -25.58
C ILE A 2 6.66 3.82 -26.04
N SER A 3 6.32 3.66 -27.32
CA SER A 3 5.04 4.11 -27.87
C SER A 3 3.84 3.33 -27.28
N GLU A 4 4.02 2.06 -27.06
CA GLU A 4 3.04 1.16 -26.47
C GLU A 4 2.82 1.47 -24.98
N ALA A 5 3.91 1.74 -24.25
CA ALA A 5 3.88 2.17 -22.86
C ALA A 5 3.18 3.54 -22.69
N ALA A 6 3.46 4.50 -23.58
CA ALA A 6 2.79 5.81 -23.59
C ALA A 6 1.30 5.65 -23.87
N TYR A 7 0.92 4.83 -24.85
CA TYR A 7 -0.48 4.53 -25.16
C TYR A 7 -1.20 3.87 -23.97
N SER A 8 -0.55 2.90 -23.30
CA SER A 8 -1.11 2.22 -22.13
C SER A 8 -1.32 3.18 -20.97
N ALA A 9 -0.35 4.06 -20.69
CA ALA A 9 -0.45 5.07 -19.64
C ALA A 9 -1.62 6.06 -19.89
N ILE A 10 -1.72 6.59 -21.08
CA ILE A 10 -2.80 7.51 -21.48
C ILE A 10 -4.16 6.81 -21.42
N SER A 11 -4.23 5.56 -21.89
CA SER A 11 -5.46 4.76 -21.85
C SER A 11 -5.90 4.44 -20.42
N ALA A 12 -4.96 4.37 -19.47
CA ALA A 12 -5.21 4.21 -18.06
C ALA A 12 -5.52 5.53 -17.31
N GLY A 13 -5.66 6.65 -18.04
CA GLY A 13 -6.09 7.93 -17.50
C GLY A 13 -4.98 8.90 -17.10
N GLN A 14 -3.71 8.61 -17.46
CA GLN A 14 -2.61 9.52 -17.19
C GLN A 14 -2.63 10.73 -18.14
N ASP A 15 -2.18 11.90 -17.67
CA ASP A 15 -2.14 13.12 -18.47
C ASP A 15 -1.17 12.96 -19.64
N THR A 16 -1.63 13.36 -20.83
CA THR A 16 -0.82 13.31 -22.06
C THR A 16 0.36 14.26 -22.04
N ALA A 17 0.28 15.38 -21.28
CA ALA A 17 1.37 16.33 -21.13
C ALA A 17 2.55 15.70 -20.37
N ASP A 18 2.29 14.81 -19.44
CA ASP A 18 3.28 14.15 -18.59
C ASP A 18 3.67 12.75 -19.08
N ALA A 19 3.11 12.30 -20.21
CA ALA A 19 3.32 10.94 -20.74
C ALA A 19 4.82 10.60 -20.94
N VAL A 20 5.65 11.56 -21.35
CA VAL A 20 7.10 11.34 -21.53
C VAL A 20 7.79 11.11 -20.19
N THR A 21 7.45 11.92 -19.19
CA THR A 21 7.98 11.76 -17.81
C THR A 21 7.52 10.41 -17.24
N PHE A 22 6.23 10.09 -17.37
CA PHE A 22 5.69 8.82 -16.91
C PHE A 22 6.40 7.61 -17.52
N VAL A 23 6.59 7.60 -18.85
CA VAL A 23 7.28 6.49 -19.55
C VAL A 23 8.75 6.41 -19.14
N SER A 24 9.41 7.55 -18.92
CA SER A 24 10.79 7.58 -18.40
C SER A 24 10.88 6.95 -17.01
N GLU A 25 9.96 7.28 -16.13
CA GLU A 25 9.90 6.71 -14.78
C GLU A 25 9.54 5.22 -14.80
N ALA A 26 8.60 4.80 -15.64
CA ALA A 26 8.28 3.39 -15.82
C ALA A 26 9.49 2.59 -16.31
N ASN A 27 10.28 3.15 -17.23
CA ASN A 27 11.53 2.51 -17.67
C ASN A 27 12.59 2.46 -16.56
N THR A 28 12.67 3.50 -15.72
CA THR A 28 13.56 3.52 -14.56
C THR A 28 13.13 2.46 -13.54
N LEU A 29 11.84 2.38 -13.23
CA LEU A 29 11.28 1.36 -12.35
C LEU A 29 11.50 -0.05 -12.88
N ALA A 30 11.27 -0.28 -14.18
CA ALA A 30 11.49 -1.58 -14.82
C ALA A 30 12.94 -2.04 -14.68
N LYS A 31 13.89 -1.14 -14.92
CA LYS A 31 15.33 -1.46 -14.82
C LYS A 31 15.80 -1.65 -13.37
N ALA A 32 15.45 -0.74 -12.48
CA ALA A 32 15.86 -0.78 -11.08
C ALA A 32 15.13 -1.90 -10.29
N GLY A 33 13.90 -2.19 -10.66
CA GLY A 33 13.07 -3.23 -10.07
C GLY A 33 13.25 -4.62 -10.68
N PHE A 34 14.11 -4.76 -11.70
CA PHE A 34 14.29 -6.02 -12.45
C PHE A 34 12.96 -6.62 -12.94
N THR A 35 12.05 -5.76 -13.44
CA THR A 35 10.75 -6.14 -14.00
C THR A 35 10.65 -5.69 -15.46
N ASP A 36 9.58 -6.08 -16.13
CA ASP A 36 9.30 -5.62 -17.50
C ASP A 36 8.56 -4.25 -17.49
N MET A 37 8.53 -3.63 -18.66
CA MET A 37 7.93 -2.31 -18.84
C MET A 37 6.41 -2.31 -18.60
N ASP A 38 5.73 -3.37 -19.01
CA ASP A 38 4.27 -3.50 -18.88
C ASP A 38 3.88 -3.59 -17.40
N THR A 39 4.59 -4.41 -16.63
CA THR A 39 4.42 -4.50 -15.17
C THR A 39 4.71 -3.18 -14.47
N ALA A 40 5.75 -2.45 -14.89
CA ALA A 40 6.08 -1.14 -14.32
C ALA A 40 4.97 -0.12 -14.60
N VAL A 41 4.48 -0.03 -15.83
CA VAL A 41 3.38 0.86 -16.23
C VAL A 41 2.10 0.52 -15.45
N ASP A 42 1.71 -0.75 -15.40
CA ASP A 42 0.51 -1.20 -14.70
C ASP A 42 0.58 -0.89 -13.20
N THR A 43 1.72 -1.15 -12.57
CA THR A 43 1.91 -0.88 -11.14
C THR A 43 1.84 0.62 -10.83
N LEU A 44 2.48 1.47 -11.64
CA LEU A 44 2.46 2.92 -11.47
C LEU A 44 1.04 3.48 -11.69
N THR A 45 0.38 3.10 -12.79
CA THR A 45 -0.98 3.59 -13.10
C THR A 45 -2.00 3.14 -12.07
N THR A 46 -1.95 1.88 -11.63
CA THR A 46 -2.82 1.35 -10.58
C THR A 46 -2.64 2.13 -9.27
N THR A 47 -1.38 2.40 -8.90
CA THR A 47 -1.08 3.12 -7.65
C THR A 47 -1.56 4.57 -7.72
N LEU A 48 -1.22 5.30 -8.78
CA LEU A 48 -1.64 6.70 -8.96
C LEU A 48 -3.17 6.82 -8.96
N ASN A 49 -3.84 6.02 -9.76
CA ASN A 49 -5.31 6.07 -9.89
C ASN A 49 -6.03 5.74 -8.58
N ALA A 50 -5.58 4.72 -7.86
CA ALA A 50 -6.24 4.29 -6.62
C ALA A 50 -6.08 5.30 -5.46
N TYR A 51 -4.95 6.01 -5.42
CA TYR A 51 -4.72 7.08 -4.45
C TYR A 51 -5.15 8.47 -4.95
N GLY A 52 -5.70 8.59 -6.15
CA GLY A 52 -6.06 9.88 -6.75
C GLY A 52 -4.87 10.82 -6.92
N MET A 53 -3.69 10.25 -7.18
CA MET A 53 -2.45 11.01 -7.38
C MET A 53 -2.36 11.48 -8.83
N GLU A 54 -1.88 12.71 -9.02
CA GLU A 54 -1.59 13.26 -10.35
C GLU A 54 -0.34 12.59 -10.96
N THR A 55 -0.25 12.62 -12.30
CA THR A 55 0.85 11.98 -13.04
C THR A 55 2.24 12.51 -12.65
N ASP A 56 2.34 13.77 -12.21
CA ASP A 56 3.58 14.38 -11.73
C ASP A 56 4.16 13.71 -10.47
N GLN A 57 3.36 12.91 -9.75
CA GLN A 57 3.79 12.15 -8.58
C GLN A 57 4.38 10.78 -8.93
N VAL A 58 4.48 10.44 -10.21
CA VAL A 58 4.98 9.13 -10.68
C VAL A 58 6.37 8.80 -10.15
N SER A 59 7.28 9.77 -10.10
CA SER A 59 8.64 9.59 -9.57
C SER A 59 8.61 9.20 -8.09
N ARG A 60 7.75 9.83 -7.28
CA ARG A 60 7.58 9.49 -5.87
C ARG A 60 7.08 8.05 -5.68
N VAL A 61 6.14 7.62 -6.50
CA VAL A 61 5.63 6.24 -6.46
C VAL A 61 6.72 5.25 -6.86
N SER A 62 7.44 5.53 -7.95
CA SER A 62 8.57 4.71 -8.42
C SER A 62 9.64 4.54 -7.33
N ASP A 63 10.10 5.65 -6.74
CA ASP A 63 11.09 5.65 -5.66
C ASP A 63 10.62 4.84 -4.44
N LYS A 64 9.34 4.93 -4.10
CA LYS A 64 8.77 4.19 -2.99
C LYS A 64 8.78 2.68 -3.23
N LEU A 65 8.43 2.24 -4.43
CA LEU A 65 8.46 0.82 -4.81
C LEU A 65 9.90 0.26 -4.79
N ILE A 66 10.85 1.00 -5.34
CA ILE A 66 12.28 0.63 -5.32
C ILE A 66 12.79 0.58 -3.87
N THR A 67 12.44 1.55 -3.06
CA THR A 67 12.81 1.58 -1.63
C THR A 67 12.23 0.38 -0.88
N THR A 68 10.98 0.02 -1.16
CA THR A 68 10.31 -1.16 -0.55
C THR A 68 11.04 -2.45 -0.92
N GLN A 69 11.44 -2.60 -2.20
CA GLN A 69 12.28 -3.72 -2.65
C GLN A 69 13.63 -3.76 -1.92
N ASN A 70 14.30 -2.63 -1.81
CA ASN A 70 15.65 -2.55 -1.22
C ASN A 70 15.66 -2.79 0.30
N LEU A 71 14.61 -2.40 0.99
CA LEU A 71 14.48 -2.56 2.44
C LEU A 71 13.81 -3.87 2.85
N GLY A 72 12.96 -4.43 2.02
CA GLY A 72 12.24 -5.68 2.25
C GLY A 72 12.95 -6.91 1.63
N LYS A 73 12.30 -8.07 1.75
CA LYS A 73 12.61 -9.28 0.97
C LYS A 73 11.52 -9.49 -0.08
N THR A 74 11.42 -8.56 -1.02
CA THR A 74 10.41 -8.52 -2.08
C THR A 74 11.06 -7.95 -3.34
N THR A 75 10.36 -8.01 -4.45
CA THR A 75 10.76 -7.41 -5.72
C THR A 75 9.65 -6.49 -6.25
N VAL A 76 9.99 -5.54 -7.13
CA VAL A 76 8.98 -4.70 -7.79
C VAL A 76 7.98 -5.56 -8.56
N ASN A 77 8.42 -6.65 -9.17
CA ASN A 77 7.55 -7.58 -9.89
C ASN A 77 6.53 -8.27 -8.96
N GLU A 78 6.96 -8.72 -7.79
CA GLU A 78 6.06 -9.30 -6.77
C GLU A 78 5.10 -8.26 -6.21
N LEU A 79 5.59 -7.05 -5.94
CA LEU A 79 4.76 -5.92 -5.51
C LEU A 79 3.72 -5.56 -6.58
N GLY A 80 4.11 -5.43 -7.84
CA GLY A 80 3.21 -5.13 -8.95
C GLY A 80 2.07 -6.15 -9.07
N SER A 81 2.40 -7.44 -8.98
CA SER A 81 1.41 -8.52 -9.03
C SER A 81 0.46 -8.55 -7.81
N SER A 82 0.85 -7.93 -6.70
CA SER A 82 0.16 -8.01 -5.41
C SER A 82 -0.57 -6.72 -5.03
N LEU A 83 0.01 -5.57 -5.33
CA LEU A 83 -0.49 -4.25 -4.93
C LEU A 83 -1.89 -3.94 -5.47
N GLY A 84 -2.20 -4.33 -6.70
CA GLY A 84 -3.52 -4.12 -7.29
C GLY A 84 -4.68 -4.68 -6.46
N LYS A 85 -4.42 -5.67 -5.61
CA LYS A 85 -5.42 -6.26 -4.71
C LYS A 85 -5.55 -5.52 -3.38
N LEU A 86 -4.51 -4.82 -2.96
CA LEU A 86 -4.42 -4.21 -1.61
C LEU A 86 -4.63 -2.69 -1.65
N ILE A 87 -4.09 -2.00 -2.67
CA ILE A 87 -4.17 -0.54 -2.77
C ILE A 87 -5.61 -0.01 -2.67
N PRO A 88 -6.63 -0.60 -3.34
CA PRO A 88 -8.00 -0.11 -3.21
C PRO A 88 -8.51 -0.14 -1.76
N THR A 89 -8.20 -1.20 -1.01
CA THR A 89 -8.58 -1.29 0.42
C THR A 89 -7.80 -0.29 1.26
N ALA A 90 -6.49 -0.16 1.03
CA ALA A 90 -5.65 0.80 1.74
C ALA A 90 -6.12 2.24 1.51
N ALA A 91 -6.38 2.61 0.25
CA ALA A 91 -6.89 3.93 -0.12
C ALA A 91 -8.28 4.21 0.50
N MET A 92 -9.17 3.22 0.53
CA MET A 92 -10.49 3.33 1.15
C MET A 92 -10.42 3.69 2.64
N TYR A 93 -9.42 3.19 3.36
CA TYR A 93 -9.18 3.50 4.76
C TYR A 93 -8.14 4.62 4.98
N ASN A 94 -7.80 5.37 3.95
CA ASN A 94 -6.81 6.45 4.00
C ASN A 94 -5.43 6.01 4.53
N VAL A 95 -5.08 4.74 4.33
CA VAL A 95 -3.74 4.21 4.61
C VAL A 95 -2.81 4.63 3.47
N SER A 96 -1.79 5.40 3.76
CA SER A 96 -0.88 5.94 2.77
C SER A 96 0.00 4.87 2.11
N LEU A 97 0.54 5.19 0.92
CA LEU A 97 1.51 4.33 0.24
C LEU A 97 2.77 4.12 1.10
N ASP A 98 3.15 5.11 1.91
CA ASP A 98 4.30 5.03 2.82
C ASP A 98 4.08 3.98 3.91
N GLU A 99 2.90 3.97 4.54
CA GLU A 99 2.52 3.00 5.57
C GLU A 99 2.40 1.59 4.99
N LEU A 100 1.79 1.49 3.80
CA LEU A 100 1.67 0.22 3.09
C LEU A 100 3.05 -0.36 2.75
N SER A 101 3.97 0.47 2.27
CA SER A 101 5.36 0.09 2.01
C SER A 101 6.08 -0.38 3.26
N ALA A 102 5.89 0.31 4.39
CA ALA A 102 6.45 -0.08 5.68
C ALA A 102 5.90 -1.44 6.16
N ALA A 103 4.61 -1.71 5.94
CA ALA A 103 3.99 -2.99 6.26
C ALA A 103 4.61 -4.13 5.42
N TYR A 104 4.80 -3.93 4.12
CA TYR A 104 5.48 -4.91 3.26
C TYR A 104 6.92 -5.15 3.69
N VAL A 105 7.69 -4.10 3.94
CA VAL A 105 9.07 -4.22 4.44
C VAL A 105 9.10 -5.04 5.73
N THR A 106 8.21 -4.76 6.66
CA THR A 106 8.16 -5.44 7.96
C THR A 106 7.82 -6.92 7.80
N THR A 107 6.77 -7.25 7.07
CA THR A 107 6.31 -8.64 6.91
C THR A 107 7.31 -9.47 6.10
N THR A 108 7.82 -8.94 4.99
CA THR A 108 8.76 -9.68 4.13
C THR A 108 10.13 -9.86 4.77
N LYS A 109 10.63 -8.90 5.56
CA LYS A 109 11.86 -9.08 6.37
C LYS A 109 11.72 -10.23 7.38
N ASN A 110 10.52 -10.43 7.92
CA ASN A 110 10.22 -11.55 8.82
C ASN A 110 9.98 -12.88 8.10
N GLY A 111 10.19 -12.94 6.80
CA GLY A 111 10.14 -14.17 6.00
C GLY A 111 8.78 -14.51 5.42
N ILE A 112 7.79 -13.61 5.52
CA ILE A 112 6.48 -13.78 4.90
C ILE A 112 6.60 -13.41 3.41
N ALA A 113 6.15 -14.28 2.51
CA ALA A 113 6.17 -14.00 1.08
C ALA A 113 5.30 -12.78 0.72
N THR A 114 5.65 -12.04 -0.33
CA THR A 114 4.94 -10.80 -0.73
C THR A 114 3.44 -11.02 -0.95
N ALA A 115 3.06 -12.10 -1.64
CA ALA A 115 1.64 -12.43 -1.87
C ALA A 115 0.89 -12.78 -0.58
N GLU A 116 1.53 -13.42 0.36
CA GLU A 116 0.98 -13.75 1.68
C GLU A 116 0.89 -12.49 2.56
N SER A 117 1.91 -11.64 2.54
CA SER A 117 1.89 -10.32 3.18
C SER A 117 0.71 -9.48 2.70
N THR A 118 0.45 -9.48 1.38
CA THR A 118 -0.72 -8.82 0.78
C THR A 118 -2.03 -9.32 1.39
N THR A 119 -2.17 -10.63 1.53
CA THR A 119 -3.37 -11.24 2.12
C THR A 119 -3.54 -10.84 3.58
N TYR A 120 -2.48 -10.88 4.36
CA TYR A 120 -2.53 -10.53 5.79
C TYR A 120 -2.82 -9.06 6.02
N ILE A 121 -2.15 -8.17 5.28
CA ILE A 121 -2.39 -6.72 5.38
C ILE A 121 -3.83 -6.39 4.98
N ASN A 122 -4.31 -6.95 3.86
CA ASN A 122 -5.69 -6.75 3.43
C ASN A 122 -6.71 -7.25 4.45
N SER A 123 -6.48 -8.43 5.04
CA SER A 123 -7.34 -9.00 6.08
C SER A 123 -7.33 -8.12 7.34
N MET A 124 -6.17 -7.64 7.76
CA MET A 124 -6.03 -6.73 8.90
C MET A 124 -6.81 -5.42 8.67
N LEU A 125 -6.65 -4.77 7.52
CA LEU A 125 -7.36 -3.52 7.22
C LEU A 125 -8.88 -3.73 7.20
N ASN A 126 -9.34 -4.83 6.61
CA ASN A 126 -10.76 -5.16 6.60
C ASN A 126 -11.29 -5.47 8.01
N GLU A 127 -10.52 -6.15 8.86
CA GLU A 127 -10.90 -6.44 10.23
C GLU A 127 -10.99 -5.17 11.08
N LEU A 128 -10.01 -4.25 10.94
CA LEU A 128 -10.03 -2.95 11.59
C LEU A 128 -11.23 -2.09 11.17
N GLY A 129 -11.60 -2.13 9.89
CA GLY A 129 -12.71 -1.34 9.35
C GLY A 129 -14.09 -2.00 9.48
N LYS A 130 -14.16 -3.28 9.87
CA LYS A 130 -15.41 -4.03 9.96
C LYS A 130 -16.13 -3.73 11.27
N SER A 131 -17.29 -3.08 11.17
CA SER A 131 -18.16 -2.83 12.34
C SER A 131 -18.52 -4.14 13.08
N GLY A 132 -18.34 -4.16 14.39
CA GLY A 132 -18.61 -5.32 15.25
C GLY A 132 -17.49 -6.38 15.23
N SER A 133 -16.34 -6.10 14.64
CA SER A 133 -15.15 -6.89 14.89
C SER A 133 -14.58 -6.52 16.26
N LYS A 134 -13.86 -7.45 16.90
CA LYS A 134 -13.25 -7.19 18.20
C LYS A 134 -12.28 -5.99 18.15
N SER A 135 -11.45 -5.92 17.12
CA SER A 135 -10.50 -4.82 16.94
C SER A 135 -11.20 -3.47 16.77
N ALA A 136 -12.27 -3.42 15.94
CA ALA A 136 -13.05 -2.20 15.74
C ALA A 136 -13.79 -1.77 17.01
N ASP A 137 -14.33 -2.71 17.77
CA ASP A 137 -15.02 -2.41 19.04
C ASP A 137 -14.04 -1.85 20.08
N ILE A 138 -12.83 -2.42 20.19
CA ILE A 138 -11.76 -1.91 21.07
C ILE A 138 -11.34 -0.48 20.67
N LEU A 139 -11.11 -0.23 19.38
CA LEU A 139 -10.77 1.11 18.91
C LEU A 139 -11.86 2.12 19.28
N SER A 140 -13.10 1.75 19.04
CA SER A 140 -14.27 2.61 19.38
C SER A 140 -14.39 2.85 20.89
N GLU A 141 -14.18 1.83 21.72
CA GLU A 141 -14.21 1.95 23.17
C GLU A 141 -13.09 2.85 23.72
N LYS A 142 -11.87 2.70 23.20
CA LYS A 142 -10.69 3.43 23.67
C LYS A 142 -10.62 4.87 23.17
N THR A 143 -11.09 5.13 21.97
CA THR A 143 -10.90 6.42 21.30
C THR A 143 -12.20 7.18 21.03
N GLY A 144 -13.35 6.54 21.11
CA GLY A 144 -14.62 7.09 20.68
C GLY A 144 -14.79 7.18 19.16
N LYS A 145 -13.86 6.57 18.38
CA LYS A 145 -13.80 6.67 16.91
C LYS A 145 -13.69 5.29 16.26
N THR A 146 -14.23 5.18 15.07
CA THR A 146 -13.99 4.04 14.18
C THR A 146 -12.59 4.09 13.58
N PHE A 147 -12.12 3.00 13.00
CA PHE A 147 -10.83 2.97 12.29
C PHE A 147 -10.73 4.04 11.19
N SER A 148 -11.77 4.17 10.34
CA SER A 148 -11.80 5.23 9.31
C SER A 148 -11.70 6.62 9.92
N GLU A 149 -12.46 6.92 10.98
CA GLU A 149 -12.42 8.24 11.63
C GLU A 149 -11.05 8.53 12.27
N LEU A 150 -10.34 7.52 12.77
CA LEU A 150 -8.98 7.67 13.27
C LEU A 150 -8.04 8.05 12.12
N MET A 151 -8.04 7.29 11.03
CA MET A 151 -7.20 7.55 9.87
C MET A 151 -7.50 8.92 9.24
N ASP A 152 -8.77 9.29 9.10
CA ASP A 152 -9.21 10.60 8.58
C ASP A 152 -8.83 11.76 9.51
N SER A 153 -8.69 11.51 10.81
CA SER A 153 -8.22 12.51 11.77
C SER A 153 -6.70 12.61 11.88
N GLY A 154 -5.96 11.87 11.04
CA GLY A 154 -4.51 11.97 10.91
C GLY A 154 -3.70 10.98 11.74
N TYR A 155 -4.36 9.99 12.35
CA TYR A 155 -3.63 8.86 12.95
C TYR A 155 -2.94 8.05 11.85
N THR A 156 -1.78 7.53 12.17
CA THR A 156 -1.10 6.54 11.34
C THR A 156 -1.60 5.13 11.65
N LEU A 157 -1.46 4.21 10.69
CA LEU A 157 -1.74 2.80 10.92
C LEU A 157 -0.94 2.24 12.12
N SER A 158 0.30 2.68 12.27
CA SER A 158 1.16 2.28 13.40
C SER A 158 0.60 2.74 14.75
N GLU A 159 0.08 3.95 14.83
CA GLU A 159 -0.56 4.46 16.06
C GLU A 159 -1.85 3.71 16.38
N VAL A 160 -2.64 3.37 15.37
CA VAL A 160 -3.85 2.56 15.56
C VAL A 160 -3.50 1.17 16.07
N LEU A 161 -2.49 0.52 15.50
CA LEU A 161 -2.01 -0.79 15.97
C LEU A 161 -1.42 -0.72 17.39
N GLN A 162 -0.78 0.41 17.76
CA GLN A 162 -0.29 0.62 19.11
C GLN A 162 -1.42 0.69 20.15
N ILE A 163 -2.56 1.31 19.83
CA ILE A 163 -3.73 1.33 20.73
C ILE A 163 -4.19 -0.11 21.03
N LEU A 164 -4.23 -0.96 20.00
CA LEU A 164 -4.62 -2.37 20.19
C LEU A 164 -3.56 -3.14 21.00
N GLN A 165 -2.28 -2.89 20.77
CA GLN A 165 -1.19 -3.51 21.52
C GLN A 165 -1.24 -3.11 23.00
N ASP A 166 -1.44 -1.83 23.29
CA ASP A 166 -1.54 -1.32 24.65
C ASP A 166 -2.75 -1.95 25.40
N GLU A 167 -3.84 -2.18 24.70
CA GLU A 167 -5.00 -2.89 25.27
C GLU A 167 -4.70 -4.37 25.52
N ALA A 168 -4.04 -5.05 24.59
CA ALA A 168 -3.60 -6.44 24.76
C ALA A 168 -2.72 -6.56 26.00
N ASP A 169 -1.70 -5.71 26.12
CA ASP A 169 -0.75 -5.70 27.23
C ASP A 169 -1.45 -5.42 28.58
N SER A 170 -2.37 -4.46 28.62
CA SER A 170 -3.12 -4.09 29.83
C SER A 170 -4.11 -5.16 30.27
N SER A 171 -4.71 -5.88 29.34
CA SER A 171 -5.67 -6.95 29.62
C SER A 171 -5.02 -8.31 29.88
N GLY A 172 -3.69 -8.44 29.67
CA GLY A 172 -2.97 -9.70 29.75
C GLY A 172 -3.31 -10.72 28.66
N LYS A 173 -3.91 -10.25 27.56
CA LYS A 173 -4.23 -11.04 26.37
C LYS A 173 -3.19 -10.84 25.28
N SER A 174 -3.07 -11.80 24.39
CA SER A 174 -2.29 -11.58 23.15
C SER A 174 -3.14 -10.86 22.09
N MET A 175 -2.48 -10.21 21.13
CA MET A 175 -3.16 -9.64 19.96
C MET A 175 -3.97 -10.69 19.17
N ALA A 176 -3.58 -11.98 19.26
CA ALA A 176 -4.28 -13.08 18.61
C ALA A 176 -5.59 -13.47 19.34
N ASP A 177 -5.74 -13.09 20.60
CA ASP A 177 -6.92 -13.38 21.44
C ASP A 177 -7.95 -12.23 21.40
N MET A 178 -7.56 -11.12 20.80
CA MET A 178 -8.36 -9.91 20.64
C MET A 178 -9.05 -9.85 19.29
#